data_10f29dca84935e5fc092fdd4c1bbdb54
#
_entry.id   10f29dca84935e5fc092fdd4c1bbdb54
#
_cell.length_a   1.000
_cell.length_b   1.000
_cell.length_c   1.000
_cell.angle_alpha   90.00
_cell.angle_beta   90.00
_cell.angle_gamma   90.00
#
_symmetry.space_group_name_H-M   'P 1'
#
loop_
_entity.id
_entity.type
_entity.pdbx_description
1 polymer ?
#
loop_
_entity_poly.entity_id
_entity_poly.type
_entity_poly.pdbx_seq_one_letter_code
_entity_poly.pdbx_strand_id
1 'polypeptide(L)'
;LGCLFIGAGQVTMVEADPLAAEVARKNCHTLKSKFDAQTTVIEAFIGTDEIDVSNVDIIVMNPPWGVQSKRADRVILQYAFSQNVEAIHVLHSAKATHLEPLAKEFGWEVEGILESKFRLPPTYSHHSKGKAFTEIICWRFFRPGNSKIPIEEIDELE
;
A
#
# COMPACT_ATOMS: atom_id res chain seq x y z
N LEU A 1 1.17 6.08 8.61
CA LEU A 1 1.82 6.36 9.90
C LEU A 1 2.83 5.28 10.30
N GLY A 2 2.63 3.99 9.95
CA GLY A 2 3.58 2.91 10.26
C GLY A 2 5.02 3.21 9.84
N CYS A 3 5.21 3.89 8.72
CA CYS A 3 6.54 4.29 8.23
C CYS A 3 7.31 5.17 9.23
N LEU A 4 6.62 6.00 10.02
CA LEU A 4 7.26 6.81 11.06
C LEU A 4 7.87 5.94 12.18
N PHE A 5 7.19 4.86 12.54
CA PHE A 5 7.67 3.94 13.59
C PHE A 5 8.91 3.14 13.18
N ILE A 6 9.14 2.98 11.89
CA ILE A 6 10.32 2.31 11.34
C ILE A 6 11.41 3.30 10.88
N GLY A 7 11.27 4.59 11.18
CA GLY A 7 12.31 5.58 11.02
C GLY A 7 12.28 6.38 9.71
N ALA A 8 11.14 6.44 9.00
CA ALA A 8 11.02 7.33 7.85
C ALA A 8 11.14 8.80 8.29
N GLY A 9 12.08 9.53 7.69
CA GLY A 9 12.31 10.96 7.96
C GLY A 9 11.25 11.87 7.36
N GLN A 10 10.57 11.41 6.30
CA GLN A 10 9.48 12.12 5.66
C GLN A 10 8.39 11.14 5.22
N VAL A 11 7.12 11.48 5.44
CA VAL A 11 5.98 10.69 4.97
C VAL A 11 4.95 11.60 4.32
N THR A 12 4.70 11.37 3.03
CA THR A 12 3.60 12.00 2.29
C THR A 12 2.46 10.98 2.17
N MET A 13 1.29 11.34 2.65
CA MET A 13 0.07 10.54 2.56
C MET A 13 -0.85 11.17 1.52
N VAL A 14 -1.36 10.35 0.60
CA VAL A 14 -2.34 10.77 -0.41
C VAL A 14 -3.66 10.08 -0.11
N GLU A 15 -4.71 10.85 0.03
CA GLU A 15 -6.05 10.36 0.35
C GLU A 15 -7.10 11.13 -0.44
N ALA A 16 -8.03 10.43 -1.06
CA ALA A 16 -9.07 11.02 -1.89
C ALA A 16 -10.32 11.44 -1.09
N ASP A 17 -10.59 10.78 0.04
CA ASP A 17 -11.71 11.12 0.92
C ASP A 17 -11.32 12.27 1.87
N PRO A 18 -11.99 13.45 1.78
CA PRO A 18 -11.69 14.59 2.63
C PRO A 18 -11.80 14.29 4.13
N LEU A 19 -12.75 13.46 4.54
CA LEU A 19 -12.93 13.10 5.95
C LEU A 19 -11.78 12.21 6.44
N ALA A 20 -11.35 11.25 5.63
CA ALA A 20 -10.20 10.40 5.94
C ALA A 20 -8.90 11.22 5.95
N ALA A 21 -8.74 12.16 5.02
CA ALA A 21 -7.60 13.08 4.98
C ALA A 21 -7.54 13.96 6.25
N GLU A 22 -8.69 14.46 6.74
CA GLU A 22 -8.75 15.21 8.00
C GLU A 22 -8.32 14.35 9.20
N VAL A 23 -8.78 13.11 9.28
CA VAL A 23 -8.36 12.16 10.33
C VAL A 23 -6.85 11.90 10.23
N ALA A 24 -6.31 11.71 9.02
CA ALA A 24 -4.88 11.54 8.83
C ALA A 24 -4.08 12.76 9.33
N ARG A 25 -4.53 13.99 9.04
CA ARG A 25 -3.89 15.24 9.53
C ARG A 25 -3.90 15.31 11.07
N LYS A 26 -5.03 14.97 11.70
CA LYS A 26 -5.15 14.92 13.18
C LYS A 26 -4.19 13.90 13.79
N ASN A 27 -4.08 12.71 13.19
CA ASN A 27 -3.17 11.67 13.62
C ASN A 27 -1.70 12.10 13.49
N CYS A 28 -1.33 12.75 12.39
CA CYS A 28 0.01 13.31 12.21
C CYS A 28 0.33 14.36 13.28
N HIS A 29 -0.61 15.28 13.54
CA HIS A 29 -0.42 16.29 14.56
C HIS A 29 -0.21 15.68 15.95
N THR A 30 -0.99 14.65 16.32
CA THR A 30 -0.86 13.96 17.61
C THR A 30 0.50 13.26 17.76
N LEU A 31 1.06 12.76 16.66
CA LEU A 31 2.33 12.04 16.68
C LEU A 31 3.56 12.93 16.46
N LYS A 32 3.38 14.21 16.10
CA LYS A 32 4.47 15.12 15.77
C LYS A 32 5.55 15.23 16.85
N SER A 33 5.16 15.17 18.13
CA SER A 33 6.11 15.22 19.25
C SER A 33 6.88 13.91 19.50
N LYS A 34 6.48 12.81 18.86
CA LYS A 34 7.08 11.49 19.05
C LYS A 34 8.13 11.14 17.98
N PHE A 35 8.11 11.81 16.84
CA PHE A 35 8.97 11.53 15.70
C PHE A 35 9.58 12.82 15.18
N ASP A 36 10.90 12.79 14.97
CA ASP A 36 11.62 13.85 14.25
C ASP A 36 11.48 13.59 12.73
N ALA A 37 10.26 13.74 12.23
CA ALA A 37 9.92 13.45 10.85
C ALA A 37 8.92 14.47 10.29
N GLN A 38 9.02 14.72 9.00
CA GLN A 38 8.08 15.56 8.27
C GLN A 38 6.87 14.74 7.81
N THR A 39 5.67 15.26 8.00
CA THR A 39 4.44 14.61 7.53
C THR A 39 3.61 15.58 6.71
N THR A 40 3.18 15.12 5.53
CA THR A 40 2.28 15.87 4.62
C THR A 40 1.08 15.00 4.29
N VAL A 41 -0.12 15.59 4.29
CA VAL A 41 -1.34 14.92 3.83
C VAL A 41 -1.90 15.69 2.64
N ILE A 42 -1.88 15.06 1.48
CA ILE A 42 -2.41 15.58 0.22
C ILE A 42 -3.79 14.96 0.01
N GLU A 43 -4.80 15.81 -0.17
CA GLU A 43 -6.13 15.40 -0.58
C GLU A 43 -6.19 15.43 -2.10
N ALA A 44 -6.13 14.24 -2.72
CA ALA A 44 -6.04 14.10 -4.17
C ALA A 44 -6.52 12.73 -4.65
N PHE A 45 -7.05 12.70 -5.88
CA PHE A 45 -7.38 11.47 -6.61
C PHE A 45 -6.20 11.04 -7.46
N ILE A 46 -5.62 9.87 -7.14
CA ILE A 46 -4.55 9.26 -7.95
C ILE A 46 -5.08 8.92 -9.34
N GLY A 47 -4.40 9.42 -10.36
CA GLY A 47 -4.74 9.22 -11.77
C GLY A 47 -5.49 10.37 -12.43
N THR A 48 -5.95 11.35 -11.67
CA THR A 48 -6.56 12.60 -12.20
C THR A 48 -5.82 13.84 -11.73
N ASP A 49 -5.33 13.85 -10.48
CA ASP A 49 -4.68 15.00 -9.89
C ASP A 49 -3.16 14.85 -10.01
N GLU A 50 -2.47 15.96 -10.17
CA GLU A 50 -1.00 16.00 -10.12
C GLU A 50 -0.53 15.88 -8.68
N ILE A 51 0.35 14.91 -8.42
CA ILE A 51 0.95 14.68 -7.11
C ILE A 51 2.46 14.65 -7.29
N ASP A 52 3.16 15.55 -6.61
CA ASP A 52 4.62 15.58 -6.63
C ASP A 52 5.19 14.46 -5.73
N VAL A 53 5.87 13.53 -6.36
CA VAL A 53 6.60 12.41 -5.71
C VAL A 53 8.09 12.44 -6.02
N SER A 54 8.63 13.56 -6.49
CA SER A 54 10.04 13.70 -6.92
C SER A 54 11.06 13.40 -5.81
N ASN A 55 10.66 13.54 -4.55
CA ASN A 55 11.51 13.29 -3.37
C ASN A 55 11.04 12.06 -2.57
N VAL A 56 10.45 11.09 -3.24
CA VAL A 56 9.96 9.86 -2.60
C VAL A 56 10.86 8.69 -2.99
N ASP A 57 11.44 8.02 -1.99
CA ASP A 57 12.27 6.83 -2.21
C ASP A 57 11.39 5.58 -2.36
N ILE A 58 10.35 5.45 -1.55
CA ILE A 58 9.51 4.25 -1.45
C ILE A 58 8.03 4.62 -1.45
N ILE A 59 7.24 3.87 -2.23
CA ILE A 59 5.78 3.93 -2.18
C ILE A 59 5.26 2.73 -1.40
N VAL A 60 4.35 2.97 -0.45
CA VAL A 60 3.65 1.92 0.31
C VAL A 60 2.15 2.09 0.14
N MET A 61 1.45 1.04 -0.27
CA MET A 61 0.01 1.12 -0.50
C MET A 61 -0.75 -0.15 -0.14
N ASN A 62 -2.01 0.03 0.22
CA ASN A 62 -3.02 -1.02 0.29
C ASN A 62 -4.21 -0.57 -0.58
N PRO A 63 -4.15 -0.78 -1.90
CA PRO A 63 -5.19 -0.31 -2.81
C PRO A 63 -6.49 -1.11 -2.63
N PRO A 64 -7.64 -0.61 -3.13
CA PRO A 64 -8.89 -1.37 -3.10
C PRO A 64 -8.75 -2.65 -3.95
N TRP A 65 -9.08 -3.82 -3.38
CA TRP A 65 -8.83 -5.13 -4.03
C TRP A 65 -9.86 -5.53 -5.10
N GLY A 66 -10.60 -4.57 -5.64
CA GLY A 66 -11.51 -4.81 -6.77
C GLY A 66 -12.78 -5.61 -6.42
N VAL A 67 -13.08 -5.81 -5.14
CA VAL A 67 -14.28 -6.55 -4.71
C VAL A 67 -15.57 -5.78 -5.04
N GLN A 68 -15.52 -4.44 -4.93
CA GLN A 68 -16.66 -3.56 -5.20
C GLN A 68 -16.67 -3.00 -6.62
N SER A 69 -15.50 -2.86 -7.25
CA SER A 69 -15.34 -2.39 -8.62
C SER A 69 -14.19 -3.12 -9.29
N LYS A 70 -14.49 -3.79 -10.40
CA LYS A 70 -13.44 -4.49 -11.18
C LYS A 70 -12.36 -3.48 -11.59
N ARG A 71 -11.09 -3.78 -11.30
CA ARG A 71 -9.91 -2.96 -11.63
C ARG A 71 -9.84 -1.61 -10.90
N ALA A 72 -10.45 -1.48 -9.71
CA ALA A 72 -10.36 -0.24 -8.92
C ALA A 72 -8.92 0.10 -8.51
N ASP A 73 -8.08 -0.91 -8.34
CA ASP A 73 -6.66 -0.82 -8.03
C ASP A 73 -5.78 -0.41 -9.23
N ARG A 74 -6.25 -0.66 -10.47
CA ARG A 74 -5.40 -0.53 -11.67
C ARG A 74 -4.83 0.86 -11.87
N VAL A 75 -5.64 1.90 -11.69
CA VAL A 75 -5.21 3.30 -11.87
C VAL A 75 -4.12 3.65 -10.85
N ILE A 76 -4.31 3.25 -9.60
CA ILE A 76 -3.36 3.49 -8.50
C ILE A 76 -2.04 2.74 -8.76
N LEU A 77 -2.12 1.48 -9.18
CA LEU A 77 -0.94 0.67 -9.52
C LEU A 77 -0.19 1.23 -10.72
N GLN A 78 -0.87 1.60 -11.80
CA GLN A 78 -0.25 2.20 -12.98
C GLN A 78 0.44 3.51 -12.63
N TYR A 79 -0.20 4.36 -11.83
CA TYR A 79 0.41 5.57 -11.33
C TYR A 79 1.69 5.26 -10.54
N ALA A 80 1.64 4.35 -9.58
CA ALA A 80 2.81 4.00 -8.78
C ALA A 80 3.95 3.41 -9.63
N PHE A 81 3.65 2.50 -10.55
CA PHE A 81 4.66 1.89 -11.42
C PHE A 81 5.28 2.86 -12.43
N SER A 82 4.60 3.97 -12.74
CA SER A 82 5.15 5.02 -13.59
C SER A 82 6.14 5.94 -12.85
N GLN A 83 6.21 5.87 -11.52
CA GLN A 83 7.07 6.74 -10.74
C GLN A 83 8.54 6.27 -10.73
N ASN A 84 9.46 7.22 -10.55
CA ASN A 84 10.88 6.95 -10.41
C ASN A 84 11.26 6.84 -8.93
N VAL A 85 10.91 5.70 -8.31
CA VAL A 85 11.21 5.37 -6.91
C VAL A 85 12.03 4.10 -6.81
N GLU A 86 12.67 3.84 -5.67
CA GLU A 86 13.52 2.66 -5.47
C GLU A 86 12.72 1.37 -5.33
N ALA A 87 11.60 1.43 -4.61
CA ALA A 87 10.73 0.28 -4.39
C ALA A 87 9.26 0.70 -4.17
N ILE A 88 8.36 -0.24 -4.48
CA ILE A 88 6.93 -0.09 -4.22
C ILE A 88 6.47 -1.31 -3.43
N HIS A 89 5.85 -1.08 -2.27
CA HIS A 89 5.29 -2.12 -1.45
C HIS A 89 3.77 -2.10 -1.53
N VAL A 90 3.17 -3.24 -1.88
CA VAL A 90 1.73 -3.36 -2.08
C VAL A 90 1.18 -4.51 -1.25
N LEU A 91 0.30 -4.21 -0.31
CA LEU A 91 -0.48 -5.26 0.35
C LEU A 91 -1.67 -5.61 -0.53
N HIS A 92 -1.80 -6.87 -0.91
CA HIS A 92 -2.88 -7.31 -1.78
C HIS A 92 -3.29 -8.76 -1.48
N SER A 93 -4.45 -9.18 -2.02
CA SER A 93 -4.85 -10.58 -1.97
C SER A 93 -3.82 -11.49 -2.65
N ALA A 94 -3.51 -12.63 -2.05
CA ALA A 94 -2.66 -13.66 -2.65
C ALA A 94 -3.17 -14.16 -4.02
N LYS A 95 -4.47 -13.95 -4.31
CA LYS A 95 -5.11 -14.32 -5.58
C LYS A 95 -4.97 -13.27 -6.68
N ALA A 96 -4.25 -12.18 -6.44
CA ALA A 96 -4.09 -11.09 -7.41
C ALA A 96 -3.06 -11.44 -8.49
N THR A 97 -3.52 -12.07 -9.56
CA THR A 97 -2.66 -12.51 -10.69
C THR A 97 -2.30 -11.39 -11.67
N HIS A 98 -2.88 -10.20 -11.52
CA HIS A 98 -2.68 -9.06 -12.44
C HIS A 98 -1.51 -8.14 -12.06
N LEU A 99 -0.99 -8.26 -10.84
CA LEU A 99 0.06 -7.37 -10.32
C LEU A 99 1.37 -7.53 -11.09
N GLU A 100 1.86 -8.77 -11.20
CA GLU A 100 3.14 -9.05 -11.86
C GLU A 100 3.13 -8.69 -13.35
N PRO A 101 2.12 -9.09 -14.17
CA PRO A 101 2.06 -8.67 -15.56
C PRO A 101 2.03 -7.14 -15.72
N LEU A 102 1.24 -6.45 -14.90
CA LEU A 102 1.15 -4.99 -14.95
C LEU A 102 2.48 -4.33 -14.58
N ALA A 103 3.16 -4.80 -13.54
CA ALA A 103 4.45 -4.26 -13.12
C ALA A 103 5.53 -4.43 -14.21
N LYS A 104 5.52 -5.58 -14.90
CA LYS A 104 6.45 -5.86 -16.01
C LYS A 104 6.28 -4.91 -17.19
N GLU A 105 5.06 -4.42 -17.47
CA GLU A 105 4.81 -3.40 -18.50
C GLU A 105 5.60 -2.11 -18.22
N PHE A 106 5.89 -1.82 -16.94
CA PHE A 106 6.64 -0.64 -16.48
C PHE A 106 8.12 -0.95 -16.12
N GLY A 107 8.60 -2.15 -16.41
CA GLY A 107 9.99 -2.54 -16.16
C GLY A 107 10.31 -2.86 -14.70
N TRP A 108 9.32 -3.25 -13.90
CA TRP A 108 9.50 -3.70 -12.53
C TRP A 108 9.61 -5.22 -12.43
N GLU A 109 10.49 -5.68 -11.55
CA GLU A 109 10.46 -7.05 -11.01
C GLU A 109 9.62 -7.09 -9.75
N VAL A 110 9.14 -8.29 -9.38
CA VAL A 110 8.26 -8.48 -8.23
C VAL A 110 8.68 -9.69 -7.41
N GLU A 111 8.55 -9.56 -6.10
CA GLU A 111 8.69 -10.63 -5.13
C GLU A 111 7.65 -10.51 -4.02
N GLY A 112 7.19 -11.64 -3.48
CA GLY A 112 6.42 -11.67 -2.24
C GLY A 112 7.40 -11.64 -1.06
N ILE A 113 7.23 -10.69 -0.15
CA ILE A 113 8.12 -10.55 1.02
C ILE A 113 7.47 -11.00 2.32
N LEU A 114 6.14 -11.10 2.34
CA LEU A 114 5.37 -11.52 3.51
C LEU A 114 4.07 -12.16 3.05
N GLU A 115 3.78 -13.34 3.53
CA GLU A 115 2.48 -14.01 3.36
C GLU A 115 1.79 -14.14 4.72
N SER A 116 0.49 -13.90 4.76
CA SER A 116 -0.30 -14.03 5.98
C SER A 116 -1.77 -14.33 5.69
N LYS A 117 -2.47 -14.84 6.69
CA LYS A 117 -3.93 -14.99 6.68
C LYS A 117 -4.56 -13.88 7.51
N PHE A 118 -5.33 -13.06 6.86
CA PHE A 118 -6.02 -11.94 7.51
C PHE A 118 -7.47 -12.29 7.79
N ARG A 119 -7.89 -12.12 9.04
CA ARG A 119 -9.28 -12.30 9.44
C ARG A 119 -10.09 -11.06 9.05
N LEU A 120 -11.03 -11.23 8.13
CA LEU A 120 -11.97 -10.15 7.80
C LEU A 120 -12.97 -9.99 8.94
N PRO A 121 -13.08 -8.80 9.55
CA PRO A 121 -14.17 -8.51 10.47
C PRO A 121 -15.51 -8.62 9.71
N PRO A 122 -16.61 -9.03 10.36
CA PRO A 122 -17.93 -9.10 9.73
C PRO A 122 -18.47 -7.69 9.49
N THR A 123 -17.98 -7.02 8.45
CA THR A 123 -18.33 -5.63 8.12
C THR A 123 -19.60 -5.52 7.25
N TYR A 124 -20.10 -6.65 6.72
CA TYR A 124 -21.26 -6.66 5.82
C TYR A 124 -22.35 -7.62 6.32
N SER A 125 -23.57 -7.12 6.36
CA SER A 125 -24.78 -7.79 6.84
C SER A 125 -25.18 -9.09 6.10
N HIS A 126 -24.51 -9.42 4.98
CA HIS A 126 -24.80 -10.62 4.18
C HIS A 126 -23.80 -11.76 4.42
N HIS A 127 -22.81 -11.58 5.26
CA HIS A 127 -21.89 -12.69 5.60
C HIS A 127 -22.51 -13.54 6.72
N SER A 128 -23.39 -14.47 6.33
CA SER A 128 -23.91 -15.51 7.21
C SER A 128 -22.76 -16.42 7.67
N LYS A 129 -22.49 -16.39 8.98
CA LYS A 129 -21.84 -17.43 9.77
C LYS A 129 -20.63 -18.14 9.14
N GLY A 130 -19.47 -17.48 9.19
CA GLY A 130 -18.18 -18.12 8.96
C GLY A 130 -17.05 -17.13 9.22
N LYS A 131 -16.01 -17.53 9.93
CA LYS A 131 -14.78 -16.76 10.03
C LYS A 131 -14.17 -16.75 8.62
N ALA A 132 -14.38 -15.68 7.86
CA ALA A 132 -13.76 -15.54 6.54
C ALA A 132 -12.31 -15.08 6.74
N PHE A 133 -11.36 -15.93 6.39
CA PHE A 133 -9.96 -15.54 6.25
C PHE A 133 -9.69 -15.20 4.79
N THR A 134 -8.88 -14.19 4.55
CA THR A 134 -8.30 -13.92 3.24
C THR A 134 -6.80 -14.07 3.31
N GLU A 135 -6.24 -14.75 2.33
CA GLU A 135 -4.79 -14.84 2.17
C GLU A 135 -4.29 -13.56 1.52
N ILE A 136 -3.27 -12.98 2.13
CA ILE A 136 -2.66 -11.73 1.69
C ILE A 136 -1.18 -11.92 1.45
N ILE A 137 -0.64 -11.15 0.53
CA ILE A 137 0.80 -11.04 0.30
C ILE A 137 1.18 -9.55 0.33
N CYS A 138 2.24 -9.24 1.02
CA CYS A 138 2.96 -7.99 0.84
C CYS A 138 3.94 -8.19 -0.32
N TRP A 139 3.65 -7.55 -1.44
CA TRP A 139 4.48 -7.57 -2.64
C TRP A 139 5.49 -6.43 -2.60
N ARG A 140 6.73 -6.72 -2.93
CA ARG A 140 7.75 -5.72 -3.22
C ARG A 140 7.99 -5.69 -4.73
N PHE A 141 7.92 -4.51 -5.32
CA PHE A 141 8.32 -4.24 -6.68
C PHE A 141 9.62 -3.44 -6.64
N PHE A 142 10.60 -3.81 -7.47
CA PHE A 142 11.93 -3.21 -7.49
C PHE A 142 12.47 -3.17 -8.91
N ARG A 143 13.44 -2.29 -9.17
CA ARG A 143 14.10 -2.21 -10.47
C ARG A 143 15.12 -3.34 -10.64
N PRO A 144 15.32 -3.88 -11.86
CA PRO A 144 16.34 -4.88 -12.12
C PRO A 144 17.72 -4.47 -11.58
N GLY A 145 18.39 -5.42 -10.92
CA GLY A 145 19.71 -5.19 -10.30
C GLY A 145 19.68 -4.96 -8.79
N ASN A 146 18.53 -4.69 -8.18
CA ASN A 146 18.41 -4.63 -6.73
C ASN A 146 18.35 -6.05 -6.12
N SER A 147 18.93 -6.21 -4.92
CA SER A 147 18.93 -7.49 -4.22
C SER A 147 17.51 -7.92 -3.85
N LYS A 148 17.21 -9.20 -4.00
CA LYS A 148 15.97 -9.80 -3.50
C LYS A 148 16.06 -10.05 -2.00
N ILE A 149 14.94 -9.87 -1.31
CA ILE A 149 14.80 -10.16 0.12
C ILE A 149 14.16 -11.55 0.24
N PRO A 150 14.68 -12.45 1.08
CA PRO A 150 14.01 -13.74 1.36
C PRO A 150 12.60 -13.53 1.92
N ILE A 151 11.67 -14.39 1.54
CA ILE A 151 10.32 -14.39 2.13
C ILE A 151 10.42 -14.93 3.55
N GLU A 152 9.91 -14.17 4.51
CA GLU A 152 9.69 -14.64 5.88
C GLU A 152 8.23 -15.11 6.00
N GLU A 153 8.04 -16.39 6.32
CA GLU A 153 6.73 -16.89 6.75
C GLU A 153 6.51 -16.43 8.19
N ILE A 154 5.53 -15.58 8.39
CA ILE A 154 5.08 -15.22 9.73
C ILE A 154 3.91 -16.13 10.08
N ASP A 155 4.14 -17.01 11.05
CA ASP A 155 3.07 -17.77 11.68
C ASP A 155 1.98 -16.84 12.21
N GLU A 156 0.73 -17.30 12.11
CA GLU A 156 -0.52 -16.60 12.40
C GLU A 156 -0.38 -15.56 13.53
N LEU A 157 -0.58 -14.29 13.18
CA LEU A 157 -0.82 -13.26 14.17
C LEU A 157 -2.17 -13.54 14.85
N GLU A 158 -2.13 -14.01 16.11
CA GLU A 158 -3.29 -14.21 16.97
C GLU A 158 -4.08 -12.90 17.21
#